data_ce6aaa5abe1ece4ba0100f00c7b15ed5
#
_entry.id   ce6aaa5abe1ece4ba0100f00c7b15ed5
#
_cell.length_a   1.000
_cell.length_b   1.000
_cell.length_c   1.000
_cell.angle_alpha   90.00
_cell.angle_beta   90.00
_cell.angle_gamma   90.00
#
_symmetry.space_group_name_H-M   'P 1'
#
loop_
_entity.id
_entity.type
_entity.pdbx_description
1 polymer ?
#
loop_
_entity_poly.entity_id
_entity_poly.type
_entity_poly.pdbx_seq_one_letter_code
_entity_poly.pdbx_strand_id
1 'polypeptide(L)'
;TLELPTKEYRFPEEVSSTSDHISFWEKKPDKRLVSVEEICEENYSLSHRPGMLRLYTKKEKISDCNHCSYFGIRQKNYAFYAETGMEFEPKQECETAGMVLYQNHENHLRMEIRKRADENYFVVTACIHGEERILTEKPVGEGRQFFKIRMHCDRQKARIWLFRDGREMLIAEDISLLPYTTEEAG
;
A
#
# COMPACT_ATOMS: atom_id res chain seq x y z
N THR A 1 12.66 12.47 -11.47
CA THR A 1 11.96 11.53 -12.38
C THR A 1 12.44 10.15 -11.99
N LEU A 2 11.58 9.37 -11.35
CA LEU A 2 11.88 7.96 -11.08
C LEU A 2 11.82 7.23 -12.42
N GLU A 3 12.94 6.67 -12.84
CA GLU A 3 12.97 5.82 -14.01
C GLU A 3 12.09 4.60 -13.79
N LEU A 4 11.34 4.23 -14.80
CA LEU A 4 10.56 2.99 -14.79
C LEU A 4 11.51 1.81 -14.60
N PRO A 5 11.06 0.73 -13.93
CA PRO A 5 11.86 -0.47 -13.75
C PRO A 5 12.43 -0.98 -15.09
N THR A 6 13.49 -1.76 -14.97
CA THR A 6 14.21 -2.35 -16.10
C THR A 6 13.30 -2.99 -17.16
N LYS A 7 13.82 -3.31 -18.33
CA LYS A 7 13.08 -3.92 -19.46
C LYS A 7 12.17 -5.09 -19.09
N GLU A 8 12.49 -5.81 -18.02
CA GLU A 8 11.71 -6.94 -17.52
C GLU A 8 10.34 -6.57 -16.98
N TYR A 9 10.15 -5.29 -16.64
CA TYR A 9 8.90 -4.78 -16.04
C TYR A 9 8.12 -3.87 -17.00
N ARG A 10 8.45 -3.84 -18.28
CA ARG A 10 7.63 -3.17 -19.28
C ARG A 10 6.33 -3.95 -19.46
N PHE A 11 5.22 -3.23 -19.47
CA PHE A 11 3.95 -3.82 -19.88
C PHE A 11 4.13 -4.46 -21.27
N PRO A 12 3.58 -5.67 -21.49
CA PRO A 12 3.43 -6.16 -22.86
C PRO A 12 2.69 -5.11 -23.70
N GLU A 13 3.11 -4.87 -24.92
CA GLU A 13 2.55 -3.84 -25.82
C GLU A 13 1.04 -3.98 -26.08
N GLU A 14 0.47 -5.15 -25.78
CA GLU A 14 -0.95 -5.45 -25.95
C GLU A 14 -1.84 -5.12 -24.74
N VAL A 15 -1.31 -4.70 -23.60
CA VAL A 15 -2.13 -4.26 -22.48
C VAL A 15 -2.45 -2.79 -22.70
N SER A 16 -3.71 -2.49 -23.01
CA SER A 16 -4.18 -1.12 -23.05
C SER A 16 -3.86 -0.47 -21.69
N SER A 17 -2.89 0.41 -21.66
CA SER A 17 -2.43 1.09 -20.45
C SER A 17 -3.48 2.13 -20.03
N THR A 18 -4.55 1.68 -19.40
CA THR A 18 -5.42 2.59 -18.66
C THR A 18 -4.74 2.89 -17.33
N SER A 19 -4.15 4.07 -17.22
CA SER A 19 -3.59 4.56 -15.98
C SER A 19 -4.69 5.26 -15.18
N ASP A 20 -5.08 4.67 -14.06
CA ASP A 20 -5.93 5.33 -13.08
C ASP A 20 -5.05 6.12 -12.10
N HIS A 21 -4.90 7.41 -12.38
CA HIS A 21 -4.21 8.33 -11.47
C HIS A 21 -5.23 9.03 -10.57
N ILE A 22 -5.02 8.99 -9.26
CA ILE A 22 -5.79 9.76 -8.27
C ILE A 22 -4.95 10.94 -7.81
N SER A 23 -5.47 12.14 -8.01
CA SER A 23 -4.91 13.38 -7.49
C SER A 23 -5.73 13.89 -6.30
N PHE A 24 -5.09 14.66 -5.42
CA PHE A 24 -5.70 15.19 -4.21
C PHE A 24 -5.79 16.73 -4.23
N TRP A 25 -6.01 17.30 -5.40
CA TRP A 25 -6.19 18.75 -5.56
C TRP A 25 -7.61 19.22 -5.30
N GLU A 26 -8.57 18.32 -5.39
CA GLU A 26 -9.98 18.61 -5.15
C GLU A 26 -10.27 18.68 -3.64
N LYS A 27 -11.35 19.39 -3.28
CA LYS A 27 -11.81 19.50 -1.88
C LYS A 27 -12.51 18.25 -1.36
N LYS A 28 -12.90 17.35 -2.25
CA LYS A 28 -13.56 16.07 -1.92
C LYS A 28 -12.74 14.91 -2.45
N PRO A 29 -12.81 13.76 -1.78
CA PRO A 29 -12.17 12.55 -2.29
C PRO A 29 -12.68 12.19 -3.68
N ASP A 30 -11.79 11.67 -4.53
CA ASP A 30 -12.17 11.11 -5.83
C ASP A 30 -13.22 10.01 -5.63
N LYS A 31 -14.25 9.99 -6.45
CA LYS A 31 -15.38 9.04 -6.37
C LYS A 31 -14.97 7.57 -6.57
N ARG A 32 -13.77 7.31 -7.09
CA ARG A 32 -13.20 5.97 -7.25
C ARG A 32 -12.61 5.43 -5.95
N LEU A 33 -12.36 6.31 -4.97
CA LEU A 33 -11.85 5.91 -3.67
C LEU A 33 -12.95 5.21 -2.87
N VAL A 34 -12.55 4.11 -2.25
CA VAL A 34 -13.38 3.31 -1.35
C VAL A 34 -12.68 3.19 0.01
N SER A 35 -13.45 2.98 1.05
CA SER A 35 -12.96 2.61 2.37
C SER A 35 -13.42 1.20 2.73
N VAL A 36 -12.88 0.63 3.80
CA VAL A 36 -13.28 -0.70 4.29
C VAL A 36 -14.75 -0.67 4.76
N GLU A 37 -15.17 0.43 5.37
CA GLU A 37 -16.55 0.67 5.74
C GLU A 37 -17.03 1.99 5.16
N GLU A 38 -17.19 3.02 5.97
CA GLU A 38 -17.61 4.34 5.56
C GLU A 38 -16.43 5.32 5.56
N ILE A 39 -16.42 6.25 4.62
CA ILE A 39 -15.44 7.34 4.59
C ILE A 39 -15.80 8.35 5.66
N CYS A 40 -15.11 8.32 6.79
CA CYS A 40 -15.28 9.28 7.88
C CYS A 40 -14.43 10.53 7.62
N GLU A 41 -15.05 11.71 7.60
CA GLU A 41 -14.34 12.98 7.38
C GLU A 41 -13.27 13.27 8.44
N GLU A 42 -13.42 12.74 9.64
CA GLU A 42 -12.44 12.87 10.72
C GLU A 42 -11.15 12.05 10.51
N ASN A 43 -11.16 11.09 9.56
CA ASN A 43 -10.03 10.21 9.30
C ASN A 43 -9.04 10.78 8.30
N TYR A 44 -9.40 11.87 7.61
CA TYR A 44 -8.54 12.43 6.56
C TYR A 44 -8.66 13.94 6.43
N SER A 45 -7.74 14.54 5.69
CA SER A 45 -7.81 15.93 5.23
C SER A 45 -7.20 16.08 3.84
N LEU A 46 -7.92 16.82 2.98
CA LEU A 46 -7.44 17.27 1.67
C LEU A 46 -7.02 18.75 1.69
N SER A 47 -7.35 19.49 2.74
CA SER A 47 -7.06 20.92 2.86
C SER A 47 -5.80 21.23 3.66
N HIS A 48 -5.34 20.31 4.49
CA HIS A 48 -4.18 20.52 5.37
C HIS A 48 -2.88 20.76 4.59
N ARG A 49 -2.72 20.05 3.47
CA ARG A 49 -1.62 20.24 2.52
C ARG A 49 -2.18 20.04 1.10
N PRO A 50 -2.34 21.11 0.30
CA PRO A 50 -2.91 21.02 -1.04
C PRO A 50 -2.15 20.01 -1.92
N GLY A 51 -2.89 19.21 -2.65
CA GLY A 51 -2.35 18.15 -3.53
C GLY A 51 -1.96 16.86 -2.83
N MET A 52 -2.17 16.76 -1.51
CA MET A 52 -1.87 15.56 -0.73
C MET A 52 -3.07 15.14 0.11
N LEU A 53 -3.29 13.85 0.18
CA LEU A 53 -4.20 13.23 1.15
C LEU A 53 -3.44 13.04 2.47
N ARG A 54 -3.96 13.63 3.54
CA ARG A 54 -3.52 13.31 4.90
C ARG A 54 -4.47 12.28 5.50
N LEU A 55 -3.94 11.16 5.92
CA LEU A 55 -4.65 10.18 6.74
C LEU A 55 -4.22 10.35 8.20
N TYR A 56 -5.17 10.32 9.11
CA TYR A 56 -4.91 10.34 10.55
C TYR A 56 -4.86 8.90 11.05
N THR A 57 -3.75 8.52 11.68
CA THR A 57 -3.58 7.19 12.26
C THR A 57 -4.58 6.98 13.41
N LYS A 58 -5.13 5.77 13.49
CA LYS A 58 -6.06 5.34 14.52
C LYS A 58 -5.53 4.10 15.24
N LYS A 59 -6.22 3.68 16.29
CA LYS A 59 -5.90 2.42 17.01
C LYS A 59 -6.40 1.20 16.25
N GLU A 60 -7.47 1.38 15.49
CA GLU A 60 -8.10 0.34 14.68
C GLU A 60 -7.19 -0.11 13.55
N LYS A 61 -7.02 -1.42 13.43
CA LYS A 61 -6.27 -2.05 12.36
C LYS A 61 -7.18 -2.42 11.21
N ILE A 62 -6.62 -2.65 10.05
CA ILE A 62 -7.37 -3.09 8.88
C ILE A 62 -8.03 -4.47 9.07
N SER A 63 -7.48 -5.29 9.99
CA SER A 63 -8.03 -6.58 10.41
C SER A 63 -9.22 -6.49 11.38
N ASP A 64 -9.47 -5.33 11.97
CA ASP A 64 -10.46 -5.21 13.06
C ASP A 64 -11.90 -5.03 12.54
N CYS A 65 -12.13 -5.00 11.23
CA CYS A 65 -13.44 -4.71 10.63
C CYS A 65 -14.09 -3.44 11.19
N ASN A 66 -13.31 -2.41 11.43
CA ASN A 66 -13.77 -1.16 12.02
C ASN A 66 -13.23 0.02 11.22
N HIS A 67 -13.70 1.24 11.51
CA HIS A 67 -13.35 2.49 10.81
C HIS A 67 -11.84 2.82 10.85
N CYS A 68 -11.02 2.01 10.20
CA CYS A 68 -9.59 2.29 10.05
C CYS A 68 -9.36 3.41 9.02
N SER A 69 -8.22 4.09 9.13
CA SER A 69 -7.83 5.14 8.17
C SER A 69 -7.30 4.50 6.89
N TYR A 70 -8.22 4.18 5.98
CA TYR A 70 -7.93 3.51 4.71
C TYR A 70 -8.64 4.17 3.54
N PHE A 71 -7.91 4.33 2.44
CA PHE A 71 -8.47 4.64 1.12
C PHE A 71 -7.85 3.70 0.08
N GLY A 72 -8.70 3.12 -0.73
CA GLY A 72 -8.28 2.21 -1.79
C GLY A 72 -9.03 2.45 -3.10
N ILE A 73 -8.59 1.79 -4.14
CA ILE A 73 -9.27 1.67 -5.43
C ILE A 73 -9.52 0.21 -5.72
N ARG A 74 -10.67 -0.08 -6.33
CA ARG A 74 -11.01 -1.44 -6.72
C ARG A 74 -10.09 -1.91 -7.84
N GLN A 75 -9.51 -3.09 -7.65
CA GLN A 75 -8.75 -3.78 -8.69
C GLN A 75 -9.67 -4.12 -9.87
N LYS A 76 -9.20 -3.85 -11.09
CA LYS A 76 -9.95 -4.09 -12.32
C LYS A 76 -9.30 -5.14 -13.23
N ASN A 77 -8.00 -5.39 -13.06
CA ASN A 77 -7.19 -6.24 -13.92
C ASN A 77 -6.42 -7.27 -13.10
N TYR A 78 -6.13 -8.40 -13.71
CA TYR A 78 -5.29 -9.45 -13.09
C TYR A 78 -3.79 -9.15 -13.16
N ALA A 79 -3.38 -8.31 -14.10
CA ALA A 79 -2.02 -7.82 -14.20
C ALA A 79 -2.03 -6.28 -14.12
N PHE A 80 -1.32 -5.73 -13.14
CA PHE A 80 -1.30 -4.28 -12.90
C PHE A 80 -0.08 -3.85 -12.09
N TYR A 81 0.22 -2.57 -12.19
CA TYR A 81 1.07 -1.87 -11.23
C TYR A 81 0.21 -0.99 -10.32
N ALA A 82 0.46 -1.05 -9.03
CA ALA A 82 -0.06 -0.10 -8.07
C ALA A 82 1.09 0.63 -7.40
N GLU A 83 0.99 1.95 -7.32
CA GLU A 83 2.04 2.79 -6.74
C GLU A 83 1.43 3.86 -5.84
N THR A 84 2.03 4.08 -4.69
CA THR A 84 1.70 5.19 -3.80
C THR A 84 2.95 5.82 -3.23
N GLY A 85 2.92 7.15 -3.10
CA GLY A 85 3.95 7.90 -2.39
C GLY A 85 3.40 8.37 -1.05
N MET A 86 4.19 8.28 0.01
CA MET A 86 3.81 8.73 1.34
C MET A 86 4.96 9.36 2.10
N GLU A 87 4.65 10.34 2.95
CA GLU A 87 5.53 10.84 4.00
C GLU A 87 5.08 10.27 5.33
N PHE A 88 5.93 9.53 6.00
CA PHE A 88 5.59 8.93 7.28
C PHE A 88 6.83 8.80 8.18
N GLU A 89 6.61 8.99 9.48
CA GLU A 89 7.60 8.80 10.52
C GLU A 89 6.91 8.22 11.74
N PRO A 90 6.99 6.89 11.97
CA PRO A 90 6.40 6.30 13.17
C PRO A 90 7.16 6.78 14.41
N LYS A 91 6.43 7.22 15.43
CA LYS A 91 6.98 7.63 16.72
C LYS A 91 6.99 6.48 17.71
N GLN A 92 6.03 5.56 17.57
CA GLN A 92 5.86 4.40 18.43
C GLN A 92 5.79 3.12 17.60
N GLU A 93 6.07 1.98 18.21
CA GLU A 93 6.07 0.66 17.54
C GLU A 93 4.69 0.24 17.03
N CYS A 94 3.61 0.77 17.63
CA CYS A 94 2.24 0.50 17.18
C CYS A 94 1.81 1.34 15.97
N GLU A 95 2.60 2.35 15.59
CA GLU A 95 2.27 3.22 14.46
C GLU A 95 2.79 2.62 13.16
N THR A 96 1.88 2.41 12.21
CA THR A 96 2.21 1.88 10.88
C THR A 96 1.46 2.65 9.80
N ALA A 97 2.07 2.78 8.64
CA ALA A 97 1.42 3.30 7.45
C ALA A 97 2.05 2.67 6.20
N GLY A 98 1.24 2.52 5.15
CA GLY A 98 1.74 1.91 3.93
C GLY A 98 0.65 1.67 2.89
N MET A 99 0.86 0.65 2.10
CA MET A 99 -0.02 0.18 1.05
C MET A 99 -0.53 -1.22 1.40
N VAL A 100 -1.74 -1.53 0.99
CA VAL A 100 -2.34 -2.86 1.22
C VAL A 100 -3.04 -3.36 -0.04
N LEU A 101 -2.84 -4.64 -0.35
CA LEU A 101 -3.73 -5.41 -1.21
C LEU A 101 -4.76 -6.06 -0.29
N TYR A 102 -6.01 -5.61 -0.38
CA TYR A 102 -7.07 -5.96 0.56
C TYR A 102 -8.19 -6.74 -0.13
N GLN A 103 -8.39 -7.97 0.28
CA GLN A 103 -9.55 -8.78 -0.11
C GLN A 103 -10.65 -8.69 0.96
N ASN A 104 -10.29 -8.99 2.20
CA ASN A 104 -11.11 -8.83 3.39
C ASN A 104 -10.24 -8.70 4.65
N HIS A 105 -10.84 -8.62 5.82
CA HIS A 105 -10.13 -8.44 7.08
C HIS A 105 -9.22 -9.62 7.46
N GLU A 106 -9.52 -10.83 7.00
CA GLU A 106 -8.73 -12.03 7.26
C GLU A 106 -7.71 -12.33 6.16
N ASN A 107 -7.89 -11.73 4.96
CA ASN A 107 -7.05 -12.01 3.80
C ASN A 107 -6.58 -10.70 3.16
N HIS A 108 -5.35 -10.28 3.48
CA HIS A 108 -4.75 -9.07 2.94
C HIS A 108 -3.22 -9.13 3.00
N LEU A 109 -2.55 -8.38 2.12
CA LEU A 109 -1.10 -8.23 2.07
C LEU A 109 -0.75 -6.78 2.37
N ARG A 110 -0.05 -6.52 3.49
CA ARG A 110 0.39 -5.19 3.91
C ARG A 110 1.83 -4.93 3.56
N MET A 111 2.11 -3.75 3.08
CA MET A 111 3.43 -3.20 2.77
C MET A 111 3.56 -1.89 3.53
N GLU A 112 4.23 -1.89 4.67
CA GLU A 112 4.15 -0.80 5.62
C GLU A 112 5.49 -0.43 6.25
N ILE A 113 5.61 0.84 6.66
CA ILE A 113 6.69 1.31 7.52
C ILE A 113 6.27 1.12 8.96
N ARG A 114 7.13 0.51 9.75
CA ARG A 114 6.98 0.32 11.21
C ARG A 114 8.23 0.78 11.94
N LYS A 115 8.05 1.18 13.19
CA LYS A 115 9.16 1.34 14.14
C LYS A 115 9.35 0.03 14.91
N ARG A 116 10.62 -0.33 15.14
CA ARG A 116 11.02 -1.40 16.05
C ARG A 116 12.26 -0.94 16.80
N ALA A 117 12.14 -0.83 18.12
CA ALA A 117 13.13 -0.15 18.94
C ALA A 117 13.43 1.28 18.42
N ASP A 118 14.67 1.57 18.07
CA ASP A 118 15.08 2.88 17.58
C ASP A 118 15.18 2.99 16.05
N GLU A 119 14.76 1.96 15.32
CA GLU A 119 14.93 1.90 13.87
C GLU A 119 13.60 1.68 13.14
N ASN A 120 13.47 2.25 11.95
CA ASN A 120 12.29 2.04 11.10
C ASN A 120 12.56 0.93 10.07
N TYR A 121 11.55 0.10 9.86
CA TYR A 121 11.58 -1.02 8.92
C TYR A 121 10.45 -0.89 7.91
N PHE A 122 10.76 -1.24 6.68
CA PHE A 122 9.72 -1.60 5.71
C PHE A 122 9.42 -3.09 5.86
N VAL A 123 8.16 -3.40 6.11
CA VAL A 123 7.71 -4.75 6.43
C VAL A 123 6.62 -5.18 5.45
N VAL A 124 6.75 -6.37 4.92
CA VAL A 124 5.69 -7.04 4.13
C VAL A 124 5.08 -8.13 5.00
N THR A 125 3.80 -7.99 5.30
CA THR A 125 3.05 -8.93 6.15
C THR A 125 1.88 -9.52 5.36
N ALA A 126 1.82 -10.84 5.27
CA ALA A 126 0.67 -11.59 4.80
C ALA A 126 -0.28 -11.85 5.97
N CYS A 127 -1.56 -11.58 5.78
CA CYS A 127 -2.64 -12.09 6.62
C CYS A 127 -3.45 -13.08 5.77
N ILE A 128 -3.57 -14.31 6.23
CA ILE A 128 -4.28 -15.40 5.53
C ILE A 128 -5.12 -16.13 6.55
N HIS A 129 -6.43 -16.15 6.35
CA HIS A 129 -7.41 -16.71 7.31
C HIS A 129 -7.24 -16.14 8.73
N GLY A 130 -6.93 -14.84 8.82
CA GLY A 130 -6.70 -14.15 10.08
C GLY A 130 -5.31 -14.36 10.70
N GLU A 131 -4.49 -15.24 10.15
CA GLU A 131 -3.13 -15.49 10.63
C GLU A 131 -2.12 -14.56 9.95
N GLU A 132 -1.41 -13.78 10.75
CA GLU A 132 -0.39 -12.85 10.26
C GLU A 132 1.00 -13.49 10.21
N ARG A 133 1.68 -13.30 9.08
CA ARG A 133 3.07 -13.73 8.88
C ARG A 133 3.89 -12.64 8.21
N ILE A 134 5.02 -12.27 8.80
CA ILE A 134 6.01 -11.40 8.16
C ILE A 134 6.73 -12.22 7.06
N LEU A 135 6.63 -11.74 5.83
CA LEU A 135 7.30 -12.35 4.68
C LEU A 135 8.73 -11.83 4.53
N THR A 136 8.91 -10.53 4.75
CA THR A 136 10.23 -9.88 4.72
C THR A 136 10.21 -8.56 5.49
N GLU A 137 11.38 -8.16 5.97
CA GLU A 137 11.60 -6.86 6.58
C GLU A 137 12.96 -6.30 6.15
N LYS A 138 13.04 -4.97 5.98
CA LYS A 138 14.25 -4.27 5.60
C LYS A 138 14.37 -2.97 6.39
N PRO A 139 15.53 -2.65 7.00
CA PRO A 139 15.71 -1.38 7.68
C PRO A 139 15.64 -0.23 6.67
N VAL A 140 14.98 0.85 7.07
CA VAL A 140 14.82 2.05 6.23
C VAL A 140 15.34 3.33 6.91
N GLY A 141 16.03 3.19 8.07
CA GLY A 141 16.60 4.30 8.82
C GLY A 141 15.54 5.18 9.49
N GLU A 142 16.01 6.16 10.23
CA GLU A 142 15.22 7.02 11.09
C GLU A 142 14.74 8.29 10.39
N GLY A 143 13.82 9.00 11.06
CA GLY A 143 13.32 10.31 10.70
C GLY A 143 12.20 10.30 9.68
N ARG A 144 11.67 11.51 9.44
CA ARG A 144 10.59 11.71 8.47
C ARG A 144 11.15 11.61 7.06
N GLN A 145 10.62 10.68 6.29
CA GLN A 145 11.08 10.40 4.95
C GLN A 145 9.90 10.29 3.98
N PHE A 146 10.19 10.53 2.70
CA PHE A 146 9.27 10.21 1.62
C PHE A 146 9.60 8.81 1.09
N PHE A 147 8.60 7.95 1.11
CA PHE A 147 8.66 6.60 0.57
C PHE A 147 7.72 6.49 -0.62
N LYS A 148 8.11 5.76 -1.64
CA LYS A 148 7.21 5.32 -2.68
C LYS A 148 7.20 3.80 -2.69
N ILE A 149 6.02 3.22 -2.57
CA ILE A 149 5.79 1.77 -2.58
C ILE A 149 5.20 1.43 -3.94
N ARG A 150 5.76 0.44 -4.59
CA ARG A 150 5.23 -0.11 -5.85
C ARG A 150 5.01 -1.60 -5.70
N MET A 151 3.86 -2.06 -6.16
CA MET A 151 3.53 -3.47 -6.30
C MET A 151 3.23 -3.76 -7.76
N HIS A 152 3.85 -4.78 -8.30
CA HIS A 152 3.51 -5.36 -9.60
C HIS A 152 2.82 -6.70 -9.36
N CYS A 153 1.60 -6.81 -9.84
CA CYS A 153 0.83 -8.03 -9.85
C CYS A 153 0.81 -8.59 -11.27
N ASP A 154 1.23 -9.81 -11.43
CA ASP A 154 1.08 -10.59 -12.66
C ASP A 154 0.32 -11.87 -12.34
N ARG A 155 -1.00 -11.81 -12.54
CA ARG A 155 -1.96 -12.89 -12.26
C ARG A 155 -1.86 -13.36 -10.80
N GLN A 156 -1.08 -14.40 -10.54
CA GLN A 156 -1.00 -15.09 -9.25
C GLN A 156 0.23 -14.71 -8.42
N LYS A 157 1.07 -13.82 -8.93
CA LYS A 157 2.33 -13.43 -8.28
C LYS A 157 2.47 -11.94 -8.14
N ALA A 158 3.09 -11.50 -7.05
CA ALA A 158 3.46 -10.11 -6.85
C ALA A 158 4.97 -9.94 -6.62
N ARG A 159 5.44 -8.76 -7.02
CA ARG A 159 6.75 -8.21 -6.68
C ARG A 159 6.54 -6.85 -6.03
N ILE A 160 7.37 -6.52 -5.05
CA ILE A 160 7.25 -5.30 -4.25
C ILE A 160 8.58 -4.55 -4.26
N TRP A 161 8.51 -3.26 -4.56
CA TRP A 161 9.65 -2.34 -4.48
C TRP A 161 9.37 -1.21 -3.51
N LEU A 162 10.43 -0.77 -2.87
CA LEU A 162 10.47 0.46 -2.12
C LEU A 162 11.43 1.44 -2.80
N PHE A 163 10.97 2.65 -3.03
CA PHE A 163 11.79 3.75 -3.52
C PHE A 163 12.02 4.73 -2.39
N ARG A 164 13.27 5.08 -2.17
CA ARG A 164 13.69 6.01 -1.16
C ARG A 164 14.96 6.72 -1.60
N ASP A 165 15.03 8.04 -1.42
CA ASP A 165 16.22 8.86 -1.72
C ASP A 165 16.77 8.62 -3.14
N GLY A 166 15.88 8.46 -4.13
CA GLY A 166 16.23 8.17 -5.52
C GLY A 166 16.73 6.75 -5.78
N ARG A 167 16.70 5.87 -4.78
CA ARG A 167 17.11 4.46 -4.92
C ARG A 167 15.89 3.56 -4.96
N GLU A 168 15.93 2.62 -5.88
CA GLU A 168 14.97 1.52 -5.98
C GLU A 168 15.51 0.28 -5.27
N MET A 169 14.69 -0.34 -4.44
CA MET A 169 15.01 -1.57 -3.74
C MET A 169 13.93 -2.59 -4.01
N LEU A 170 14.29 -3.74 -4.59
CA LEU A 170 13.41 -4.91 -4.61
C LEU A 170 13.34 -5.48 -3.19
N ILE A 171 12.14 -5.50 -2.64
CA ILE A 171 11.89 -5.94 -1.27
C ILE A 171 11.48 -7.41 -1.23
N ALA A 172 10.57 -7.78 -2.12
CA ALA A 172 10.06 -9.14 -2.21
C ALA A 172 9.64 -9.48 -3.64
N GLU A 173 9.79 -10.73 -4.01
CA GLU A 173 9.36 -11.29 -5.29
C GLU A 173 8.69 -12.65 -5.10
N ASP A 174 7.99 -13.11 -6.13
CA ASP A 174 7.29 -14.40 -6.13
C ASP A 174 6.25 -14.58 -5.00
N ILE A 175 5.69 -13.48 -4.47
CA ILE A 175 4.63 -13.55 -3.48
C ILE A 175 3.38 -14.12 -4.13
N SER A 176 2.86 -15.23 -3.60
CA SER A 176 1.60 -15.79 -4.08
C SER A 176 0.43 -14.88 -3.75
N LEU A 177 -0.41 -14.61 -4.75
CA LEU A 177 -1.64 -13.81 -4.61
C LEU A 177 -2.90 -14.69 -4.49
N LEU A 178 -2.78 -16.01 -4.59
CA LEU A 178 -3.90 -16.94 -4.47
C LEU A 178 -4.73 -16.75 -3.20
N PRO A 179 -4.11 -16.56 -2.00
CA PRO A 179 -4.89 -16.36 -0.76
C PRO A 179 -5.74 -15.09 -0.75
N TYR A 180 -5.50 -14.17 -1.69
CA TYR A 180 -6.22 -12.88 -1.79
C TYR A 180 -7.21 -12.85 -2.96
N THR A 181 -7.53 -14.01 -3.53
CA THR A 181 -8.58 -14.15 -4.55
C THR A 181 -9.92 -14.43 -3.89
N THR A 182 -11.01 -14.13 -4.58
CA THR A 182 -12.38 -14.40 -4.08
C THR A 182 -12.66 -15.90 -3.92
N GLU A 183 -11.94 -16.74 -4.66
CA GLU A 183 -12.10 -18.19 -4.65
C GLU A 183 -11.51 -18.85 -3.40
N GLU A 184 -10.43 -18.28 -2.87
CA GLU A 184 -9.72 -18.84 -1.70
C GLU A 184 -10.08 -18.10 -0.39
N ALA A 185 -10.44 -16.81 -0.49
CA ALA A 185 -10.70 -15.94 0.67
C ALA A 185 -12.20 -15.80 1.00
N GLY A 186 -13.09 -16.35 0.15
CA GLY A 186 -14.53 -16.13 0.18
C GLY A 186 -15.31 -17.03 1.10
#